data_5f4da0b3f446feae2aad868cb39598d2
#
_entry.id   5f4da0b3f446feae2aad868cb39598d2
#
_cell.length_a   1.000
_cell.length_b   1.000
_cell.length_c   1.000
_cell.angle_alpha   90.00
_cell.angle_beta   90.00
_cell.angle_gamma   90.00
#
_symmetry.space_group_name_H-M   'P 1'
#
loop_
_entity.id
_entity.type
_entity.pdbx_description
1 polymer ?
#
loop_
_entity_poly.entity_id
_entity_poly.type
_entity_poly.pdbx_seq_one_letter_code
_entity_poly.pdbx_strand_id
1 'polypeptide(L)'
;CKPRSVSYIADEAHVSENTARDHLDRLVELNVLLKRDQDGTAHYAPDPLHTRMQMLRELLEQYDRDSLIQLKTSLQSQIEDWQSQYNVKSPTALRTRAAETETSKQTQEIRKIAADWELISYRLSIVEDAIENYDTYSKDFRVSA
;
A
#
# COMPACT_ATOMS: atom_id res chain seq x y z
N CYS A 1 -7.09 2.03 -1.90
CA CYS A 1 -8.17 1.21 -2.46
C CYS A 1 -9.49 1.96 -2.39
N LYS A 2 -10.26 1.87 -3.47
CA LYS A 2 -11.57 2.50 -3.55
C LYS A 2 -12.61 1.71 -2.73
N PRO A 3 -13.41 2.36 -1.86
CA PRO A 3 -14.47 1.67 -1.14
C PRO A 3 -15.51 1.07 -2.08
N ARG A 4 -16.01 -0.12 -1.73
CA ARG A 4 -16.98 -0.85 -2.54
C ARG A 4 -18.25 -1.15 -1.74
N SER A 5 -19.39 -1.18 -2.44
CA SER A 5 -20.68 -1.52 -1.85
C SER A 5 -20.81 -3.02 -1.62
N VAL A 6 -21.76 -3.41 -0.74
CA VAL A 6 -22.09 -4.83 -0.51
C VAL A 6 -22.55 -5.50 -1.80
N SER A 7 -23.36 -4.83 -2.60
CA SER A 7 -23.87 -5.35 -3.87
C SER A 7 -22.71 -5.67 -4.82
N TYR A 8 -21.77 -4.76 -4.98
CA TYR A 8 -20.59 -4.97 -5.80
C TYR A 8 -19.78 -6.19 -5.34
N ILE A 9 -19.51 -6.25 -4.04
CA ILE A 9 -18.70 -7.33 -3.47
C ILE A 9 -19.42 -8.67 -3.56
N ALA A 10 -20.72 -8.71 -3.35
CA ALA A 10 -21.53 -9.93 -3.47
C ALA A 10 -21.50 -10.46 -4.89
N ASP A 11 -21.63 -9.60 -5.90
CA ASP A 11 -21.55 -9.98 -7.31
C ASP A 11 -20.18 -10.53 -7.67
N GLU A 12 -19.10 -9.85 -7.26
CA GLU A 12 -17.74 -10.31 -7.55
C GLU A 12 -17.41 -11.65 -6.88
N ALA A 13 -17.92 -11.88 -5.67
CA ALA A 13 -17.68 -13.11 -4.92
C ALA A 13 -18.69 -14.22 -5.21
N HIS A 14 -19.71 -13.96 -6.02
CA HIS A 14 -20.77 -14.89 -6.36
C HIS A 14 -21.54 -15.43 -5.15
N VAL A 15 -21.84 -14.54 -4.19
CA VAL A 15 -22.60 -14.84 -2.97
C VAL A 15 -23.79 -13.89 -2.85
N SER A 16 -24.74 -14.21 -1.94
CA SER A 16 -25.85 -13.31 -1.65
C SER A 16 -25.38 -12.05 -0.92
N GLU A 17 -26.14 -10.96 -1.05
CA GLU A 17 -25.81 -9.73 -0.34
C GLU A 17 -25.83 -9.91 1.18
N ASN A 18 -26.74 -10.72 1.73
CA ASN A 18 -26.78 -10.98 3.17
C ASN A 18 -25.54 -11.72 3.64
N THR A 19 -25.09 -12.73 2.89
CA THR A 19 -23.86 -13.46 3.21
C THR A 19 -22.64 -12.54 3.14
N ALA A 20 -22.55 -11.71 2.09
CA ALA A 20 -21.46 -10.75 1.95
C ALA A 20 -21.46 -9.75 3.10
N ARG A 21 -22.62 -9.20 3.46
CA ARG A 21 -22.74 -8.22 4.56
C ARG A 21 -22.30 -8.79 5.89
N ASP A 22 -22.72 -10.02 6.21
CA ASP A 22 -22.35 -10.67 7.47
C ASP A 22 -20.83 -10.87 7.58
N HIS A 23 -20.18 -11.32 6.52
CA HIS A 23 -18.73 -11.47 6.49
C HIS A 23 -18.00 -10.13 6.57
N LEU A 24 -18.49 -9.12 5.82
CA LEU A 24 -17.88 -7.79 5.80
C LEU A 24 -18.00 -7.10 7.16
N ASP A 25 -19.15 -7.17 7.80
CA ASP A 25 -19.36 -6.56 9.13
C ASP A 25 -18.45 -7.23 10.16
N ARG A 26 -18.25 -8.54 10.07
CA ARG A 26 -17.31 -9.24 10.95
C ARG A 26 -15.87 -8.76 10.74
N LEU A 27 -15.47 -8.53 9.49
CA LEU A 27 -14.14 -8.01 9.18
C LEU A 27 -13.95 -6.57 9.67
N VAL A 28 -15.03 -5.78 9.69
CA VAL A 28 -15.00 -4.43 10.30
C VAL A 28 -14.79 -4.53 11.81
N GLU A 29 -15.49 -5.44 12.47
CA GLU A 29 -15.31 -5.67 13.91
C GLU A 29 -13.88 -6.11 14.25
N LEU A 30 -13.24 -6.85 13.35
CA LEU A 30 -11.85 -7.31 13.50
C LEU A 30 -10.82 -6.25 13.06
N ASN A 31 -11.27 -5.07 12.67
CA ASN A 31 -10.40 -3.97 12.19
C ASN A 31 -9.61 -4.31 10.91
N VAL A 32 -10.10 -5.25 10.11
CA VAL A 32 -9.52 -5.58 8.81
C VAL A 32 -10.04 -4.64 7.74
N LEU A 33 -11.33 -4.26 7.83
CA LEU A 33 -12.00 -3.37 6.89
C LEU A 33 -12.50 -2.11 7.60
N LEU A 34 -12.61 -1.04 6.82
CA LEU A 34 -13.35 0.17 7.19
C LEU A 34 -14.70 0.16 6.50
N LYS A 35 -15.73 0.61 7.22
CA LYS A 35 -17.08 0.80 6.70
C LYS A 35 -17.36 2.28 6.62
N ARG A 36 -17.80 2.76 5.46
CA ARG A 36 -18.17 4.15 5.23
C ARG A 36 -19.54 4.23 4.55
N ASP A 37 -20.33 5.23 4.95
CA ASP A 37 -21.58 5.53 4.27
C ASP A 37 -21.30 6.51 3.13
N GLN A 38 -21.74 6.14 1.92
CA GLN A 38 -21.73 7.02 0.75
C GLN A 38 -23.15 7.04 0.18
N ASP A 39 -23.78 8.20 0.19
CA ASP A 39 -25.14 8.39 -0.34
C ASP A 39 -26.16 7.40 0.24
N GLY A 40 -26.06 7.12 1.55
CA GLY A 40 -26.97 6.22 2.25
C GLY A 40 -26.68 4.74 2.07
N THR A 41 -25.59 4.39 1.35
CA THR A 41 -25.17 3.01 1.11
C THR A 41 -23.84 2.72 1.80
N ALA A 42 -23.77 1.58 2.49
CA ALA A 42 -22.54 1.14 3.15
C ALA A 42 -21.49 0.69 2.12
N HIS A 43 -20.28 1.21 2.23
CA HIS A 43 -19.13 0.82 1.41
C HIS A 43 -18.01 0.32 2.30
N TYR A 44 -17.25 -0.65 1.81
CA TYR A 44 -16.17 -1.31 2.55
C TYR A 44 -14.85 -1.16 1.81
N ALA A 45 -13.79 -0.92 2.56
CA ALA A 45 -12.43 -0.82 2.02
C ALA A 45 -11.44 -1.41 3.03
N PRO A 46 -10.24 -1.86 2.59
CA PRO A 46 -9.21 -2.29 3.52
C PRO A 46 -8.87 -1.18 4.52
N ASP A 47 -8.67 -1.56 5.78
CA ASP A 47 -8.17 -0.63 6.79
C ASP A 47 -6.68 -0.37 6.51
N PRO A 48 -6.27 0.89 6.26
CA PRO A 48 -4.86 1.19 5.98
C PRO A 48 -3.91 0.78 7.11
N LEU A 49 -4.34 0.87 8.36
CA LEU A 49 -3.53 0.43 9.50
C LEU A 49 -3.35 -1.07 9.50
N HIS A 50 -4.41 -1.81 9.22
CA HIS A 50 -4.32 -3.27 9.11
C HIS A 50 -3.41 -3.68 7.97
N THR A 51 -3.56 -3.06 6.80
CA THR A 51 -2.72 -3.33 5.62
C THR A 51 -1.25 -3.09 5.94
N ARG A 52 -0.94 -1.96 6.57
CA ARG A 52 0.44 -1.63 6.97
C ARG A 52 1.00 -2.67 7.94
N MET A 53 0.22 -3.07 8.93
CA MET A 53 0.63 -4.08 9.91
C MET A 53 0.91 -5.44 9.26
N GLN A 54 0.09 -5.83 8.28
CA GLN A 54 0.30 -7.08 7.54
C GLN A 54 1.59 -7.03 6.72
N MET A 55 1.85 -5.93 6.04
CA MET A 55 3.08 -5.75 5.27
C MET A 55 4.32 -5.79 6.18
N LEU A 56 4.23 -5.12 7.33
CA LEU A 56 5.30 -5.13 8.33
C LEU A 56 5.56 -6.54 8.85
N ARG A 57 4.51 -7.28 9.17
CA ARG A 57 4.60 -8.67 9.64
C ARG A 57 5.28 -9.56 8.60
N GLU A 58 4.87 -9.47 7.35
CA GLU A 58 5.47 -10.25 6.26
C GLU A 58 6.97 -9.97 6.11
N LEU A 59 7.37 -8.71 6.20
CA LEU A 59 8.78 -8.35 6.13
C LEU A 59 9.58 -8.97 7.28
N LEU A 60 9.04 -8.91 8.50
CA LEU A 60 9.71 -9.45 9.69
C LEU A 60 9.79 -10.99 9.67
N GLU A 61 8.83 -11.65 9.04
CA GLU A 61 8.82 -13.11 8.90
C GLU A 61 9.79 -13.59 7.81
N GLN A 62 9.91 -12.85 6.71
CA GLN A 62 10.66 -13.27 5.53
C GLN A 62 12.11 -12.81 5.51
N TYR A 63 12.44 -11.72 6.18
CA TYR A 63 13.74 -11.07 6.08
C TYR A 63 14.41 -10.97 7.45
N ASP A 64 15.74 -11.23 7.48
CA ASP A 64 16.53 -10.83 8.63
C ASP A 64 16.89 -9.34 8.54
N ARG A 65 17.53 -8.81 9.57
CA ARG A 65 17.89 -7.40 9.62
C ARG A 65 18.79 -6.96 8.46
N ASP A 66 19.80 -7.77 8.14
CA ASP A 66 20.74 -7.44 7.06
C ASP A 66 20.03 -7.41 5.70
N SER A 67 19.13 -8.35 5.46
CA SER A 67 18.32 -8.37 4.23
C SER A 67 17.37 -7.18 4.14
N LEU A 68 16.81 -6.73 5.26
CA LEU A 68 15.97 -5.52 5.30
C LEU A 68 16.80 -4.27 4.96
N ILE A 69 18.02 -4.18 5.46
CA ILE A 69 18.92 -3.06 5.15
C ILE A 69 19.25 -3.05 3.66
N GLN A 70 19.52 -4.21 3.07
CA GLN A 70 19.76 -4.32 1.63
C GLN A 70 18.52 -3.91 0.82
N LEU A 71 17.35 -4.33 1.25
CA LEU A 71 16.08 -3.93 0.60
C LEU A 71 15.88 -2.41 0.69
N LYS A 72 16.16 -1.82 1.83
CA LYS A 72 16.11 -0.36 2.01
C LYS A 72 17.01 0.34 1.00
N THR A 73 18.25 -0.12 0.87
CA THR A 73 19.23 0.46 -0.07
C THR A 73 18.72 0.37 -1.51
N SER A 74 18.16 -0.78 -1.89
CA SER A 74 17.61 -0.98 -3.23
C SER A 74 16.44 -0.01 -3.52
N LEU A 75 15.55 0.16 -2.56
CA LEU A 75 14.41 1.07 -2.71
C LEU A 75 14.86 2.52 -2.79
N GLN A 76 15.84 2.92 -1.98
CA GLN A 76 16.42 4.25 -2.02
C GLN A 76 17.11 4.53 -3.36
N SER A 77 17.85 3.56 -3.89
CA SER A 77 18.50 3.67 -5.20
C SER A 77 17.47 3.86 -6.31
N GLN A 78 16.36 3.15 -6.25
CA GLN A 78 15.29 3.30 -7.23
C GLN A 78 14.73 4.73 -7.23
N ILE A 79 14.52 5.30 -6.06
CA ILE A 79 14.04 6.68 -5.91
C ILE A 79 15.07 7.67 -6.45
N GLU A 80 16.34 7.48 -6.11
CA GLU A 80 17.43 8.34 -6.58
C GLU A 80 17.57 8.30 -8.10
N ASP A 81 17.39 7.12 -8.71
CA ASP A 81 17.39 6.95 -10.16
C ASP A 81 16.28 7.78 -10.82
N TRP A 82 15.08 7.76 -10.27
CA TRP A 82 13.98 8.59 -10.78
C TRP A 82 14.25 10.08 -10.59
N GLN A 83 14.79 10.48 -9.43
CA GLN A 83 15.16 11.87 -9.19
C GLN A 83 16.17 12.37 -10.19
N SER A 84 17.16 11.56 -10.51
CA SER A 84 18.21 11.89 -11.50
C SER A 84 17.67 11.87 -12.93
N GLN A 85 16.91 10.84 -13.29
CA GLN A 85 16.37 10.66 -14.64
C GLN A 85 15.44 11.80 -15.06
N TYR A 86 14.58 12.24 -14.16
CA TYR A 86 13.59 13.28 -14.43
C TYR A 86 13.98 14.64 -13.87
N ASN A 87 15.08 14.72 -13.14
CA ASN A 87 15.55 15.96 -12.51
C ASN A 87 14.44 16.63 -11.67
N VAL A 88 13.77 15.85 -10.86
CA VAL A 88 12.72 16.29 -9.94
C VAL A 88 12.95 15.66 -8.57
N LYS A 89 12.41 16.27 -7.52
CA LYS A 89 12.63 15.81 -6.13
C LYS A 89 11.53 14.88 -5.63
N SER A 90 10.36 14.86 -6.25
CA SER A 90 9.20 14.14 -5.73
C SER A 90 8.26 13.69 -6.85
N PRO A 91 7.39 12.70 -6.57
CA PRO A 91 6.34 12.30 -7.52
C PRO A 91 5.38 13.45 -7.87
N THR A 92 5.09 14.33 -6.92
CA THR A 92 4.24 15.49 -7.15
C THR A 92 4.86 16.44 -8.16
N ALA A 93 6.17 16.72 -8.04
CA ALA A 93 6.89 17.54 -9.01
C ALA A 93 6.88 16.90 -10.40
N LEU A 94 7.00 15.56 -10.46
CA LEU A 94 6.93 14.82 -11.72
C LEU A 94 5.55 14.95 -12.37
N ARG A 95 4.47 14.85 -11.58
CA ARG A 95 3.10 15.04 -12.08
C ARG A 95 2.87 16.44 -12.62
N THR A 96 3.41 17.43 -11.94
CA THR A 96 3.35 18.83 -12.42
C THR A 96 4.01 18.95 -13.78
N ARG A 97 5.17 18.34 -13.97
CA ARG A 97 5.85 18.31 -15.27
C ARG A 97 5.03 17.57 -16.33
N ALA A 98 4.34 16.49 -15.95
CA ALA A 98 3.49 15.74 -16.88
C ALA A 98 2.40 16.60 -17.51
N ALA A 99 1.86 17.55 -16.74
CA ALA A 99 0.84 18.48 -17.23
C ALA A 99 1.36 19.42 -18.31
N GLU A 100 2.68 19.57 -18.40
CA GLU A 100 3.34 20.45 -19.38
C GLU A 100 3.79 19.70 -20.64
N THR A 101 3.63 18.38 -20.71
CA THR A 101 4.04 17.59 -21.88
C THR A 101 3.01 17.69 -23.00
N GLU A 102 3.51 17.62 -24.24
CA GLU A 102 2.71 17.84 -25.44
C GLU A 102 1.91 16.59 -25.88
N THR A 103 2.32 15.39 -25.49
CA THR A 103 1.68 14.15 -25.93
C THR A 103 1.02 13.41 -24.77
N SER A 104 -0.16 12.83 -25.05
CA SER A 104 -0.89 12.05 -24.05
C SER A 104 -0.15 10.77 -23.65
N LYS A 105 0.62 10.18 -24.58
CA LYS A 105 1.42 8.99 -24.28
C LYS A 105 2.52 9.29 -23.28
N GLN A 106 3.25 10.39 -23.46
CA GLN A 106 4.29 10.84 -22.54
C GLN A 106 3.70 11.16 -21.17
N THR A 107 2.55 11.81 -21.14
CA THR A 107 1.84 12.14 -19.90
C THR A 107 1.46 10.88 -19.14
N GLN A 108 0.96 9.85 -19.82
CA GLN A 108 0.59 8.58 -19.20
C GLN A 108 1.80 7.85 -18.63
N GLU A 109 2.92 7.82 -19.37
CA GLU A 109 4.16 7.18 -18.89
C GLU A 109 4.69 7.87 -17.64
N ILE A 110 4.71 9.19 -17.62
CA ILE A 110 5.17 9.98 -16.47
C ILE A 110 4.25 9.75 -15.25
N ARG A 111 2.94 9.73 -15.46
CA ARG A 111 1.98 9.46 -14.37
C ARG A 111 2.16 8.07 -13.78
N LYS A 112 2.44 7.08 -14.63
CA LYS A 112 2.71 5.72 -14.17
C LYS A 112 3.97 5.68 -13.31
N ILE A 113 5.03 6.34 -13.73
CA ILE A 113 6.27 6.42 -12.95
C ILE A 113 6.04 7.15 -11.62
N ALA A 114 5.27 8.23 -11.62
CA ALA A 114 4.93 8.93 -10.39
C ALA A 114 4.17 8.02 -9.42
N ALA A 115 3.23 7.20 -9.92
CA ALA A 115 2.50 6.23 -9.10
C ALA A 115 3.43 5.14 -8.57
N ASP A 116 4.32 4.61 -9.40
CA ASP A 116 5.32 3.62 -8.98
C ASP A 116 6.25 4.20 -7.91
N TRP A 117 6.66 5.45 -8.07
CA TRP A 117 7.51 6.14 -7.10
C TRP A 117 6.80 6.29 -5.75
N GLU A 118 5.53 6.66 -5.75
CA GLU A 118 4.75 6.74 -4.50
C GLU A 118 4.65 5.39 -3.82
N LEU A 119 4.44 4.31 -4.58
CA LEU A 119 4.38 2.96 -4.05
C LEU A 119 5.73 2.55 -3.43
N ILE A 120 6.84 2.83 -4.12
CA ILE A 120 8.18 2.53 -3.60
C ILE A 120 8.47 3.36 -2.34
N SER A 121 8.08 4.62 -2.30
CA SER A 121 8.24 5.48 -1.12
C SER A 121 7.46 4.92 0.08
N TYR A 122 6.25 4.43 -0.16
CA TYR A 122 5.44 3.81 0.87
C TYR A 122 6.09 2.53 1.40
N ARG A 123 6.55 1.65 0.50
CA ARG A 123 7.26 0.42 0.88
C ARG A 123 8.54 0.73 1.65
N LEU A 124 9.28 1.74 1.22
CA LEU A 124 10.48 2.17 1.93
C LEU A 124 10.17 2.58 3.37
N SER A 125 9.08 3.30 3.60
CA SER A 125 8.68 3.70 4.95
C SER A 125 8.38 2.49 5.85
N ILE A 126 7.80 1.44 5.29
CA ILE A 126 7.51 0.20 6.03
C ILE A 126 8.80 -0.57 6.32
N VAL A 127 9.71 -0.65 5.36
CA VAL A 127 11.02 -1.29 5.56
C VAL A 127 11.83 -0.56 6.62
N GLU A 128 11.82 0.76 6.62
CA GLU A 128 12.51 1.56 7.65
C GLU A 128 11.92 1.32 9.04
N ASP A 129 10.58 1.24 9.15
CA ASP A 129 9.91 0.88 10.40
C ASP A 129 10.31 -0.52 10.87
N ALA A 130 10.36 -1.48 9.96
CA ALA A 130 10.79 -2.85 10.27
C ALA A 130 12.23 -2.90 10.80
N ILE A 131 13.14 -2.14 10.20
CA ILE A 131 14.54 -2.08 10.64
C ILE A 131 14.65 -1.43 12.02
N GLU A 132 14.00 -0.29 12.20
CA GLU A 132 14.04 0.48 13.44
C GLU A 132 13.49 -0.32 14.62
N ASN A 133 12.45 -1.09 14.41
CA ASN A 133 11.77 -1.85 15.46
C ASN A 133 12.02 -3.35 15.38
N TYR A 134 13.03 -3.77 14.63
CA TYR A 134 13.32 -5.18 14.39
C TYR A 134 13.47 -5.98 15.68
N ASP A 135 14.26 -5.48 16.62
CA ASP A 135 14.52 -6.18 17.88
C ASP A 135 13.27 -6.33 18.74
N THR A 136 12.37 -5.35 18.67
CA THR A 136 11.09 -5.39 19.40
C THR A 136 10.14 -6.41 18.78
N TYR A 137 9.93 -6.35 17.48
CA TYR A 137 8.94 -7.18 16.79
C TYR A 137 9.44 -8.61 16.58
N SER A 138 10.71 -8.81 16.26
CA SER A 138 11.23 -10.13 15.91
C SER A 138 11.24 -11.11 17.08
N LYS A 139 11.37 -10.63 18.30
CA LYS A 139 11.32 -11.47 19.49
C LYS A 139 9.99 -12.22 19.58
N ASP A 140 8.88 -11.53 19.29
CA ASP A 140 7.54 -12.11 19.39
C ASP A 140 7.23 -13.06 18.25
N PHE A 141 7.76 -12.80 17.05
CA PHE A 141 7.46 -13.62 15.87
C PHE A 141 8.40 -14.80 15.68
N ARG A 142 9.67 -14.66 16.02
CA ARG A 142 10.68 -15.70 15.79
C ARG A 142 10.77 -16.71 16.92
N VAL A 143 10.55 -16.27 18.16
CA VAL A 143 10.58 -17.16 19.32
C VAL A 143 9.37 -18.08 19.34
N SER A 144 8.25 -17.66 18.74
CA SER A 144 7.02 -18.47 18.63
C SER A 144 7.08 -19.53 17.53
N ALA A 145 8.10 -19.49 16.68
CA ALA A 145 8.23 -20.45 15.58
C ALA A 145 8.99 -21.76 16.04
#